data_405fcec083ad283a8f1d92309cfe2f5a
#
_entry.id   405fcec083ad283a8f1d92309cfe2f5a
#
_cell.length_a   1.000
_cell.length_b   1.000
_cell.length_c   1.000
_cell.angle_alpha   90.00
_cell.angle_beta   90.00
_cell.angle_gamma   90.00
#
_symmetry.space_group_name_H-M   'P 1'
#
loop_
_entity.id
_entity.type
_entity.pdbx_description
1 polymer ?
#
loop_
_entity_poly.entity_id
_entity_poly.type
_entity_poly.pdbx_seq_one_letter_code
_entity_poly.pdbx_strand_id
1 'polypeptide(L)' 'MGRLDAFDVGPKKLTVQTEFFARPSWRIETKVYLAGALKKVYNEDLSATPETDLQRTIDAFHRAKIDEIAAGLRKLQQ' A
#
# COMPACT_ATOMS: atom_id res chain seq x y z
N MET A 1 3.74 -7.71 10.76
CA MET A 1 3.28 -6.33 10.53
C MET A 1 2.74 -6.20 9.12
N GLY A 2 1.55 -5.67 8.99
CA GLY A 2 0.94 -5.44 7.71
C GLY A 2 -0.29 -4.57 7.86
N ARG A 3 -0.76 -4.03 6.73
CA ARG A 3 -1.97 -3.21 6.67
C ARG A 3 -2.82 -3.66 5.51
N LEU A 4 -4.12 -3.66 5.72
CA LEU A 4 -5.07 -4.02 4.68
C LEU A 4 -6.25 -3.06 4.74
N ASP A 5 -6.54 -2.42 3.62
CA ASP A 5 -7.73 -1.58 3.48
C ASP A 5 -8.45 -1.95 2.19
N ALA A 6 -9.77 -1.82 2.22
CA ALA A 6 -10.58 -2.10 1.06
C ALA A 6 -11.70 -1.06 0.98
N PHE A 7 -12.00 -0.63 -0.24
CA PHE A 7 -13.09 0.31 -0.48
C PHE A 7 -13.74 0.04 -1.82
N ASP A 8 -14.97 0.52 -1.97
CA ASP A 8 -15.74 0.31 -3.17
C ASP A 8 -15.45 1.38 -4.22
N VAL A 9 -15.29 0.94 -5.46
CA VAL A 9 -15.10 1.81 -6.62
C VAL A 9 -16.19 1.43 -7.62
N GLY A 10 -17.34 2.06 -7.49
CA GLY A 10 -18.53 1.66 -8.25
C GLY A 10 -18.93 0.24 -7.87
N PRO A 11 -19.16 -0.66 -8.83
CA PRO A 11 -19.53 -2.05 -8.54
C PRO A 11 -18.33 -2.93 -8.16
N LYS A 12 -17.11 -2.39 -8.16
CA LYS A 12 -15.88 -3.15 -7.92
C LYS A 12 -15.29 -2.82 -6.57
N LYS A 13 -14.56 -3.78 -6.00
CA LYS A 13 -13.83 -3.57 -4.74
C LYS A 13 -12.36 -3.38 -5.03
N LEU A 14 -11.79 -2.32 -4.46
CA LEU A 14 -10.36 -2.05 -4.51
C LEU A 14 -9.75 -2.45 -3.16
N THR A 15 -8.70 -3.25 -3.20
CA THR A 15 -8.01 -3.69 -1.99
C THR A 15 -6.55 -3.25 -2.05
N VAL A 16 -6.08 -2.66 -0.95
CA VAL A 16 -4.69 -2.22 -0.81
C VAL A 16 -4.07 -2.98 0.35
N GLN A 17 -3.10 -3.82 0.06
CA GLN A 17 -2.45 -4.66 1.07
C GLN A 17 -0.98 -4.32 1.15
N THR A 18 -0.51 -3.95 2.35
CA THR A 18 0.89 -3.63 2.59
C THR A 18 1.47 -4.67 3.54
N GLU A 19 2.60 -5.26 3.17
CA GLU A 19 3.30 -6.25 3.98
C GLU A 19 4.73 -5.80 4.23
N PHE A 20 5.23 -6.12 5.43
CA PHE A 20 6.61 -5.88 5.81
C PHE A 20 7.39 -7.18 5.76
N PHE A 21 8.57 -7.14 5.15
CA PHE A 21 9.48 -8.28 5.07
C PHE A 21 10.79 -7.92 5.74
N ALA A 22 11.22 -8.77 6.67
CA ALA A 22 12.45 -8.53 7.44
C ALA A 22 13.69 -9.14 6.79
N ARG A 23 13.53 -10.09 5.90
CA ARG A 23 14.65 -10.82 5.29
C ARG A 23 14.57 -10.80 3.78
N PRO A 24 15.71 -10.73 3.08
CA PRO A 24 17.09 -10.63 3.61
C PRO A 24 17.42 -9.28 4.23
N SER A 25 16.62 -8.26 3.96
CA SER A 25 16.70 -6.92 4.56
C SER A 25 15.30 -6.37 4.71
N TRP A 26 15.14 -5.34 5.53
CA TRP A 26 13.84 -4.72 5.74
C TRP A 26 13.33 -4.07 4.45
N ARG A 27 12.15 -4.47 4.05
CA ARG A 27 11.47 -3.87 2.90
C ARG A 27 9.96 -3.94 3.10
N ILE A 28 9.26 -3.10 2.38
CA ILE A 28 7.82 -3.03 2.41
C ILE A 28 7.30 -3.23 0.98
N GLU A 29 6.18 -3.94 0.86
CA GLU A 29 5.54 -4.19 -0.42
C GLU A 29 4.05 -3.88 -0.30
N THR A 30 3.54 -3.04 -1.21
CA THR A 30 2.11 -2.73 -1.27
C THR A 30 1.55 -3.27 -2.57
N LYS A 31 0.55 -4.11 -2.46
CA LYS A 31 -0.16 -4.68 -3.61
C LYS A 31 -1.54 -4.07 -3.71
N VAL A 32 -1.93 -3.72 -4.93
CA VAL A 32 -3.24 -3.13 -5.21
C VAL A 32 -4.03 -4.10 -6.09
N TYR A 33 -5.18 -4.52 -5.59
CA TYR A 33 -6.09 -5.42 -6.31
C TYR A 33 -7.38 -4.68 -6.65
N LEU A 34 -7.87 -4.89 -7.86
CA LEU A 34 -9.18 -4.38 -8.25
C LEU A 34 -10.04 -5.56 -8.74
N ALA A 35 -11.18 -5.77 -8.09
CA ALA A 35 -12.08 -6.89 -8.37
C ALA A 35 -11.35 -8.24 -8.31
N GLY A 36 -10.41 -8.38 -7.37
CA GLY A 36 -9.63 -9.60 -7.17
C GLY A 36 -8.41 -9.75 -8.07
N ALA A 37 -8.19 -8.85 -9.02
CA ALA A 37 -7.05 -8.90 -9.93
C ALA A 37 -5.94 -7.96 -9.46
N LEU A 38 -4.71 -8.46 -9.41
CA LEU A 38 -3.55 -7.64 -9.03
C LEU A 38 -3.27 -6.61 -10.13
N LYS A 39 -3.30 -5.33 -9.78
CA LYS A 39 -3.12 -4.24 -10.72
C LYS A 39 -1.78 -3.54 -10.58
N LYS A 40 -1.25 -3.45 -9.37
CA LYS A 40 0.01 -2.74 -9.14
C LYS A 40 0.72 -3.24 -7.90
N VAL A 41 2.06 -3.17 -7.93
CA VAL A 41 2.92 -3.52 -6.80
C VAL A 41 3.90 -2.38 -6.60
N TYR A 42 4.02 -1.93 -5.35
CA TYR A 42 5.01 -0.93 -4.95
C TYR A 42 5.96 -1.60 -3.96
N ASN A 43 7.25 -1.32 -4.09
CA ASN A 43 8.26 -1.82 -3.17
C ASN A 43 9.13 -0.66 -2.68
N GLU A 44 9.53 -0.72 -1.41
CA GLU A 44 10.46 0.25 -0.86
C GLU A 44 11.39 -0.43 0.12
N ASP A 45 12.69 -0.10 0.03
CA ASP A 45 13.71 -0.60 0.94
C ASP A 45 13.69 0.23 2.22
N LEU A 46 13.57 -0.43 3.37
CA LEU A 46 13.53 0.22 4.68
C LEU A 46 14.78 -0.09 5.50
N SER A 47 15.85 -0.59 4.89
CA SER A 47 17.06 -1.00 5.62
C SER A 47 17.72 0.15 6.38
N ALA A 48 17.51 1.39 5.95
CA ALA A 48 18.04 2.58 6.63
C ALA A 48 17.08 3.17 7.66
N THR A 49 15.89 2.58 7.84
CA THR A 49 14.89 3.09 8.77
C THR A 49 15.21 2.63 10.20
N PRO A 50 15.23 3.55 11.19
CA PRO A 50 15.42 3.15 12.59
C PRO A 50 14.26 2.25 13.04
N GLU A 51 14.57 1.25 13.86
CA GLU A 51 13.57 0.32 14.37
C GLU A 51 12.44 1.03 15.12
N THR A 52 12.76 2.09 15.85
CA THR A 52 11.80 2.89 16.61
C THR A 52 10.78 3.57 15.71
N ASP A 53 11.13 3.81 14.43
CA ASP A 53 10.24 4.49 13.47
C ASP A 53 9.58 3.52 12.49
N LEU A 54 9.87 2.23 12.60
CA LEU A 54 9.45 1.25 11.61
C LEU A 54 7.93 1.20 11.41
N GLN A 55 7.17 1.11 12.50
CA GLN A 55 5.71 1.03 12.40
C GLN A 55 5.15 2.32 11.80
N ARG A 56 5.66 3.46 12.22
CA ARG A 56 5.24 4.75 11.68
C ARG A 56 5.52 4.84 10.18
N THR A 57 6.68 4.37 9.76
CA THR A 57 7.07 4.37 8.35
C THR A 57 6.18 3.48 7.52
N ILE A 58 5.84 2.28 8.02
CA ILE A 58 4.92 1.37 7.34
C ILE A 58 3.54 2.01 7.18
N ASP A 59 3.03 2.60 8.26
CA ASP A 59 1.71 3.25 8.25
C ASP A 59 1.69 4.44 7.28
N ALA A 60 2.75 5.25 7.28
CA ALA A 60 2.84 6.41 6.40
C ALA A 60 2.92 6.00 4.93
N PHE A 61 3.68 4.94 4.62
CA PHE A 61 3.79 4.43 3.26
C PHE A 61 2.43 3.91 2.76
N HIS A 62 1.76 3.12 3.59
CA HIS A 62 0.45 2.56 3.26
C HIS A 62 -0.56 3.68 2.98
N ARG A 63 -0.59 4.70 3.85
CA ARG A 63 -1.48 5.84 3.69
C ARG A 63 -1.18 6.64 2.45
N ALA A 64 0.11 6.86 2.16
CA ALA A 64 0.52 7.60 0.97
C ALA A 64 0.05 6.89 -0.30
N LYS A 65 0.11 5.56 -0.33
CA LYS A 65 -0.34 4.79 -1.50
C LYS A 65 -1.86 4.86 -1.64
N ILE A 66 -2.59 4.81 -0.55
CA ILE A 66 -4.04 4.98 -0.57
C ILE A 66 -4.40 6.37 -1.11
N ASP A 67 -3.71 7.41 -0.66
CA ASP A 67 -3.96 8.78 -1.11
C ASP A 67 -3.66 8.94 -2.60
N GLU A 68 -2.59 8.36 -3.11
CA GLU A 68 -2.26 8.36 -4.54
C GLU A 68 -3.35 7.69 -5.36
N ILE A 69 -3.81 6.53 -4.90
CA ILE A 69 -4.86 5.77 -5.59
C ILE A 69 -6.16 6.57 -5.60
N ALA A 70 -6.54 7.15 -4.47
CA ALA A 70 -7.75 7.96 -4.36
C ALA A 70 -7.70 9.18 -5.29
N ALA A 71 -6.54 9.84 -5.38
CA ALA A 71 -6.35 10.97 -6.28
C ALA A 71 -6.49 10.56 -7.74
N GLY A 72 -5.92 9.39 -8.11
CA GLY A 72 -6.04 8.86 -9.46
C GLY A 72 -7.48 8.52 -9.82
N LEU A 73 -8.23 7.93 -8.89
CA LEU A 73 -9.64 7.60 -9.11
C LEU A 73 -10.50 8.86 -9.29
N ARG A 74 -10.24 9.91 -8.51
CA ARG A 74 -10.95 11.17 -8.65
C ARG A 74 -10.71 11.79 -10.02
N LYS A 75 -9.50 11.69 -10.55
CA LYS A 75 -9.18 12.18 -11.89
C LYS A 75 -9.97 11.44 -12.96
N LEU A 76 -10.14 10.12 -12.80
CA LEU A 76 -10.87 9.32 -13.78
C LEU A 76 -12.38 9.59 -13.77
N GLN A 77 -12.90 10.13 -12.67
CA GLN A 77 -14.32 10.41 -12.52
C GLN A 77 -14.72 11.81 -13.01
N GLN A 78 -13.78 12.61 -13.41
CA GLN A 78 -14.04 13.98 -13.90
C GLN A 78 -14.25 14.02 -15.41
#